data_a2b9b30dc5161c56158f1a43d7f25e60
#
_entry.id   a2b9b30dc5161c56158f1a43d7f25e60
#
_cell.length_a   1.000
_cell.length_b   1.000
_cell.length_c   1.000
_cell.angle_alpha   90.00
_cell.angle_beta   90.00
_cell.angle_gamma   90.00
#
_symmetry.space_group_name_H-M   'P 1'
#
loop_
_entity.id
_entity.type
_entity.pdbx_description
1 polymer ?
#
loop_
_entity_poly.entity_id
_entity_poly.type
_entity_poly.pdbx_seq_one_letter_code
_entity_poly.pdbx_strand_id
1 'polypeptide(L)' 'MIISERIFYIMEQKNMSQLELSRRTGIATSNISDWKKKKTNPKADCLLSICDALDITPEQLLTGKGIDTEYKDT' A
#
# COMPACT_ATOMS: atom_id res chain seq x y z
N MET A 1 11.94 3.54 4.02
CA MET A 1 10.76 2.67 3.97
C MET A 1 10.45 2.33 2.53
N ILE A 2 10.29 1.06 2.22
CA ILE A 2 9.94 0.66 0.87
C ILE A 2 8.42 0.84 0.66
N ILE A 3 8.03 0.83 -0.61
CA ILE A 3 6.64 1.13 -0.99
C ILE A 3 5.67 0.15 -0.36
N SER A 4 6.00 -1.13 -0.35
CA SER A 4 5.08 -2.11 0.21
C SER A 4 4.87 -1.90 1.71
N GLU A 5 5.89 -1.50 2.43
CA GLU A 5 5.73 -1.20 3.85
C GLU A 5 4.77 -0.03 4.05
N ARG A 6 4.88 0.96 3.19
CA ARG A 6 3.96 2.10 3.29
C ARG A 6 2.53 1.70 2.96
N ILE A 7 2.36 0.80 1.98
CA ILE A 7 1.04 0.30 1.65
C ILE A 7 0.40 -0.36 2.88
N PHE A 8 1.13 -1.23 3.55
CA PHE A 8 0.58 -1.93 4.71
C PHE A 8 0.35 -0.99 5.87
N TYR A 9 1.19 0.03 6.02
CA TYR A 9 0.95 1.04 7.03
C TYR A 9 -0.38 1.75 6.78
N ILE A 10 -0.62 2.16 5.54
CA ILE A 10 -1.85 2.87 5.20
C ILE A 10 -3.06 1.96 5.38
N MET A 11 -2.94 0.70 4.97
CA MET A 11 -4.02 -0.26 5.17
C MET A 11 -4.38 -0.37 6.65
N GLU A 12 -3.37 -0.42 7.48
CA GLU A 12 -3.61 -0.51 8.92
C GLU A 12 -4.32 0.73 9.45
N GLN A 13 -3.91 1.90 8.99
CA GLN A 13 -4.55 3.13 9.40
C GLN A 13 -6.02 3.18 8.98
N LYS A 14 -6.35 2.55 7.85
CA LYS A 14 -7.71 2.54 7.33
C LYS A 14 -8.48 1.28 7.72
N ASN A 15 -7.89 0.43 8.54
CA ASN A 15 -8.50 -0.84 8.95
C ASN A 15 -8.88 -1.70 7.74
N MET A 16 -8.03 -1.72 6.73
CA MET A 16 -8.29 -2.47 5.52
C MET A 16 -7.49 -3.77 5.55
N SER A 17 -8.16 -4.89 5.37
CA SER A 17 -7.50 -6.20 5.33
C SER A 17 -6.93 -6.46 3.95
N GLN A 18 -6.05 -7.47 3.87
CA GLN A 18 -5.52 -7.89 2.58
C GLN A 18 -6.63 -8.40 1.66
N LEU A 19 -7.62 -9.06 2.23
CA LEU A 19 -8.75 -9.54 1.44
C LEU A 19 -9.53 -8.37 0.84
N GLU A 20 -9.74 -7.34 1.62
CA GLU A 20 -10.46 -6.17 1.13
C GLU A 20 -9.65 -5.46 0.04
N LEU A 21 -8.37 -5.33 0.23
CA LEU A 21 -7.52 -4.73 -0.80
C LEU A 21 -7.57 -5.57 -2.08
N SER A 22 -7.53 -6.88 -1.93
CA SER A 22 -7.64 -7.78 -3.08
C SER A 22 -8.93 -7.56 -3.84
N ARG A 23 -10.04 -7.44 -3.11
CA ARG A 23 -11.34 -7.23 -3.74
C ARG A 23 -11.38 -5.92 -4.51
N ARG A 24 -10.81 -4.87 -3.94
CA ARG A 24 -10.88 -3.54 -4.54
C ARG A 24 -9.95 -3.38 -5.73
N THR A 25 -8.85 -4.12 -5.75
CA THR A 25 -7.85 -3.96 -6.79
C THR A 25 -7.87 -5.06 -7.83
N GLY A 26 -8.46 -6.20 -7.51
CA GLY A 26 -8.37 -7.37 -8.38
C GLY A 26 -7.05 -8.10 -8.28
N ILE A 27 -6.20 -7.72 -7.35
CA ILE A 27 -4.90 -8.37 -7.16
C ILE A 27 -5.09 -9.55 -6.22
N ALA A 28 -4.49 -10.69 -6.56
CA ALA A 28 -4.62 -11.89 -5.73
C ALA A 28 -4.04 -11.65 -4.34
N THR A 29 -4.71 -12.20 -3.32
CA THR A 29 -4.21 -12.06 -1.95
C THR A 29 -2.83 -12.66 -1.78
N SER A 30 -2.51 -13.71 -2.55
CA SER A 30 -1.18 -14.30 -2.48
C SER A 30 -0.09 -13.31 -2.89
N ASN A 31 -0.37 -12.47 -3.89
CA ASN A 31 0.58 -11.46 -4.30
C ASN A 31 0.76 -10.40 -3.21
N ILE A 32 -0.35 -9.97 -2.63
CA ILE A 32 -0.29 -8.98 -1.56
C ILE A 32 0.50 -9.53 -0.38
N SER A 33 0.24 -10.77 -0.03
CA SER A 33 0.95 -11.42 1.05
C SER A 33 2.44 -11.53 0.77
N ASP A 34 2.80 -11.80 -0.49
CA ASP A 34 4.21 -11.90 -0.88
C ASP A 34 4.94 -10.57 -0.69
N TRP A 35 4.28 -9.47 -1.00
CA TRP A 35 4.92 -8.16 -0.79
C TRP A 35 5.35 -7.99 0.66
N LYS A 36 4.53 -8.46 1.57
CA LYS A 36 4.83 -8.34 2.99
C LYS A 36 5.92 -9.31 3.40
N LYS A 37 5.82 -10.57 2.98
CA LYS A 37 6.77 -11.61 3.38
C LYS A 37 8.14 -11.40 2.77
N LYS A 38 8.19 -11.06 1.49
CA LYS A 38 9.44 -10.95 0.76
C LYS A 38 9.96 -9.54 0.72
N LYS A 39 9.18 -8.60 1.24
CA LYS A 39 9.53 -7.18 1.24
C LYS A 39 9.82 -6.68 -0.15
N THR A 40 9.00 -7.11 -1.10
CA THR A 40 9.09 -6.67 -2.48
C THR A 40 8.01 -5.63 -2.73
N ASN A 41 8.15 -4.89 -3.81
CA ASN A 41 7.19 -3.87 -4.17
C ASN A 41 6.25 -4.39 -5.25
N PRO A 42 5.01 -3.89 -5.30
CA PRO A 42 4.12 -4.23 -6.41
C PRO A 42 4.62 -3.65 -7.72
N LYS A 43 4.14 -4.22 -8.82
CA LYS A 43 4.46 -3.71 -10.13
C LYS A 43 3.83 -2.34 -10.34
N ALA A 44 4.39 -1.59 -11.28
CA ALA A 44 3.93 -0.22 -11.51
C ALA A 44 2.46 -0.16 -11.86
N ASP A 45 1.96 -1.10 -12.67
CA ASP A 45 0.56 -1.06 -13.06
C ASP A 45 -0.36 -1.42 -11.89
N CYS A 46 0.13 -2.11 -10.89
CA CYS A 46 -0.64 -2.38 -9.68
C CYS A 46 -0.71 -1.17 -8.77
N LEU A 47 0.29 -0.30 -8.83
CA LEU A 47 0.36 0.84 -7.93
C LEU A 47 -0.85 1.77 -8.09
N LEU A 48 -1.29 1.99 -9.32
CA LEU A 48 -2.43 2.88 -9.55
C LEU A 48 -3.70 2.30 -8.96
N SER A 49 -3.92 1.00 -9.13
CA SER A 49 -5.08 0.35 -8.53
C SER A 49 -5.04 0.42 -7.01
N ILE A 50 -3.86 0.24 -6.45
CA ILE A 50 -3.70 0.31 -5.00
C ILE A 50 -3.99 1.72 -4.50
N CYS A 51 -3.50 2.73 -5.19
CA CYS A 51 -3.75 4.12 -4.81
C CYS A 51 -5.26 4.42 -4.85
N ASP A 52 -5.94 3.94 -5.88
CA ASP A 52 -7.38 4.09 -5.97
C ASP A 52 -8.08 3.45 -4.77
N ALA A 53 -7.70 2.22 -4.46
CA ALA A 53 -8.32 1.48 -3.37
C ALA A 53 -8.07 2.13 -2.03
N LEU A 54 -6.92 2.74 -1.85
CA LEU A 54 -6.54 3.38 -0.59
C LEU A 54 -6.91 4.85 -0.55
N ASP A 55 -7.42 5.38 -1.66
CA ASP A 55 -7.81 6.79 -1.75
C ASP A 55 -6.63 7.71 -1.48
N ILE A 56 -5.52 7.42 -2.12
CA ILE A 56 -4.31 8.24 -2.04
C ILE A 56 -3.79 8.46 -3.45
N THR A 57 -2.90 9.45 -3.59
CA THR A 57 -2.27 9.71 -4.87
C THR A 57 -1.01 8.87 -5.02
N PRO A 58 -0.59 8.61 -6.27
CA PRO A 58 0.68 7.92 -6.46
C PRO A 58 1.86 8.67 -5.84
N GLU A 59 1.82 9.99 -5.87
CA GLU A 59 2.89 10.78 -5.25
C GLU A 59 2.94 10.53 -3.75
N GLN A 60 1.77 10.50 -3.10
CA GLN A 60 1.71 10.22 -1.67
C GLN A 60 2.29 8.85 -1.36
N LEU A 61 1.95 7.86 -2.19
CA LEU A 61 2.45 6.51 -1.95
C LEU A 61 3.96 6.44 -2.14
N LEU A 62 4.47 7.10 -3.18
CA LEU A 62 5.89 7.00 -3.49
C LEU A 62 6.77 7.83 -2.57
N THR A 63 6.28 8.96 -2.11
CA THR A 63 7.07 9.87 -1.28
C THR A 63 6.67 9.87 0.19
N GLY A 64 5.46 9.44 0.49
CA GLY A 64 4.93 9.47 1.84
C GLY A 64 4.43 10.83 2.28
N LYS A 65 4.48 11.81 1.40
CA LYS A 65 4.06 13.16 1.77
C LYS A 65 2.55 13.21 2.03
N GLY A 66 2.19 13.79 3.16
CA GLY A 66 0.79 14.00 3.48
C GLY A 66 0.08 12.77 3.99
N ILE A 67 0.78 11.66 4.18
CA ILE A 67 0.16 10.43 4.63
C ILE A 67 0.49 10.15 6.08
N ASP A 68 1.76 10.12 6.39
CA ASP A 68 2.21 9.55 7.64
C ASP A 68 2.97 10.57 8.43
N THR A 69 2.25 11.53 8.91
CA THR A 69 2.87 12.54 9.73
C THR A 69 3.53 11.95 10.96
N GLU A 70 3.07 10.79 11.36
CA GLU A 70 3.64 10.11 12.52
C GLU A 70 5.02 9.58 12.24
N TYR A 71 5.34 9.41 11.00
CA TYR A 71 6.65 8.91 10.67
C TYR A 71 7.71 9.90 10.88
N LYS A 72 7.32 11.00 10.99
CA LYS A 72 8.31 11.88 11.05
C LYS A 72 9.05 11.71 12.12
N ASP A 73 9.23 11.36 12.48
CA ASP A 73 10.10 11.13 13.20
C ASP A 73 10.96 10.81 13.09
N THR A 74 10.94 10.70 12.70
CA THR A 74 11.79 10.43 12.61
C THR A 74 12.37 10.97 12.52
#